data_1b15c3d2b14e62eded03f781fcd925bd
#
_entry.id   1b15c3d2b14e62eded03f781fcd925bd
#
_cell.length_a   1.000
_cell.length_b   1.000
_cell.length_c   1.000
_cell.angle_alpha   90.00
_cell.angle_beta   90.00
_cell.angle_gamma   90.00
#
_symmetry.space_group_name_H-M   'P 1'
#
loop_
_entity.id
_entity.type
_entity.pdbx_description
1 polymer ?
#
loop_
_entity_poly.entity_id
_entity_poly.type
_entity_poly.pdbx_seq_one_letter_code
_entity_poly.pdbx_strand_id
1 'polypeptide(L)'
;MTAVEAKKVWKEYGQDVVLENVDLQVQTGEFVTIVGSSGCGKTTFLRMLLGEVRPTRGELLLDGRPMPDEPGPDRGVVFQKYSVFPHLSALGNVMLGEAFERSPWIGHLFGRKRRTARERAMGMLESVGLGHAADKYPSELSGGMQQRLAIAQALMKDPRVLLLDEPFGALDPGIRKDMHALILDLWRRTGITIFMTTHDLKEGFDLGTRLLVFDKVRYDPQAPHAYGARITYDIPLGHTNEETWREIRESVGPGDAAVEIEAPLE
;
A
#
# COMPACT_ATOMS: atom_id res chain seq x y z
N MET A 1 16.89 -10.96 -0.04
CA MET A 1 16.79 -10.77 -1.51
C MET A 1 16.07 -9.44 -1.74
N THR A 2 16.57 -8.59 -2.63
CA THR A 2 15.99 -7.27 -2.85
C THR A 2 14.70 -7.39 -3.67
N ALA A 3 13.57 -6.95 -3.11
CA ALA A 3 12.29 -6.94 -3.78
C ALA A 3 12.14 -5.70 -4.68
N VAL A 4 12.45 -4.52 -4.14
CA VAL A 4 12.33 -3.24 -4.86
C VAL A 4 13.60 -2.44 -4.67
N GLU A 5 14.10 -1.82 -5.76
CA GLU A 5 15.22 -0.90 -5.75
C GLU A 5 14.90 0.35 -6.57
N ALA A 6 15.02 1.51 -5.96
CA ALA A 6 14.94 2.82 -6.62
C ALA A 6 16.32 3.45 -6.63
N LYS A 7 16.80 3.85 -7.81
CA LYS A 7 18.11 4.49 -8.03
C LYS A 7 17.92 5.88 -8.59
N LYS A 8 18.12 6.89 -7.76
CA LYS A 8 18.02 8.31 -8.14
C LYS A 8 16.73 8.62 -8.90
N VAL A 9 15.61 8.11 -8.39
CA VAL A 9 14.32 8.21 -9.03
C VAL A 9 13.77 9.63 -8.89
N TRP A 10 13.33 10.19 -10.02
CA TRP A 10 12.64 11.48 -10.11
C TRP A 10 11.28 11.29 -10.77
N LYS A 11 10.33 12.13 -10.38
CA LYS A 11 9.04 12.23 -11.08
C LYS A 11 8.63 13.68 -11.23
N GLU A 12 8.42 14.05 -12.48
CA GLU A 12 8.03 15.38 -12.90
C GLU A 12 6.74 15.31 -13.73
N TYR A 13 5.88 16.30 -13.57
CA TYR A 13 4.71 16.53 -14.42
C TYR A 13 4.79 17.96 -14.97
N GLY A 14 5.22 18.09 -16.23
CA GLY A 14 5.53 19.39 -16.81
C GLY A 14 6.67 20.07 -16.04
N GLN A 15 6.35 21.19 -15.37
CA GLN A 15 7.33 21.95 -14.56
C GLN A 15 7.29 21.52 -13.08
N ASP A 16 6.31 20.71 -12.68
CA ASP A 16 6.13 20.32 -11.28
C ASP A 16 7.01 19.11 -10.94
N VAL A 17 7.98 19.29 -10.06
CA VAL A 17 8.77 18.20 -9.48
C VAL A 17 8.02 17.63 -8.30
N VAL A 18 7.55 16.37 -8.43
CA VAL A 18 6.80 15.67 -7.38
C VAL A 18 7.73 14.85 -6.50
N LEU A 19 8.63 14.08 -7.12
CA LEU A 19 9.65 13.31 -6.41
C LEU A 19 11.03 13.68 -6.93
N GLU A 20 11.98 13.79 -6.01
CA GLU A 20 13.32 14.25 -6.29
C GLU A 20 14.36 13.32 -5.67
N ASN A 21 15.18 12.71 -6.55
CA ASN A 21 16.34 11.90 -6.17
C ASN A 21 16.04 10.87 -5.07
N VAL A 22 15.03 10.03 -5.27
CA VAL A 22 14.66 8.97 -4.34
C VAL A 22 15.59 7.78 -4.55
N ASP A 23 16.39 7.46 -3.53
CA ASP A 23 17.19 6.24 -3.44
C ASP A 23 16.62 5.34 -2.36
N LEU A 24 16.33 4.08 -2.70
CA LEU A 24 15.71 3.12 -1.78
C LEU A 24 16.01 1.69 -2.20
N GLN A 25 16.28 0.84 -1.21
CA GLN A 25 16.40 -0.60 -1.39
C GLN A 25 15.55 -1.31 -0.33
N VAL A 26 14.58 -2.13 -0.77
CA VAL A 26 13.66 -2.87 0.11
C VAL A 26 13.86 -4.36 -0.08
N GLN A 27 13.99 -5.09 1.02
CA GLN A 27 14.16 -6.53 1.01
C GLN A 27 12.80 -7.25 0.91
N THR A 28 12.83 -8.46 0.36
CA THR A 28 11.63 -9.32 0.32
C THR A 28 11.12 -9.56 1.74
N GLY A 29 9.82 -9.38 1.94
CA GLY A 29 9.15 -9.59 3.22
C GLY A 29 9.18 -8.39 4.18
N GLU A 30 9.80 -7.25 3.81
CA GLU A 30 9.69 -6.03 4.60
C GLU A 30 8.27 -5.46 4.53
N PHE A 31 7.82 -4.88 5.64
CA PHE A 31 6.64 -4.04 5.69
C PHE A 31 7.08 -2.57 5.81
N VAL A 32 7.09 -1.87 4.70
CA VAL A 32 7.53 -0.48 4.60
C VAL A 32 6.34 0.45 4.72
N THR A 33 6.34 1.32 5.73
CA THR A 33 5.37 2.39 5.87
C THR A 33 5.96 3.70 5.37
N ILE A 34 5.17 4.46 4.62
CA ILE A 34 5.57 5.74 4.00
C ILE A 34 4.68 6.83 4.57
N VAL A 35 5.27 7.75 5.30
CA VAL A 35 4.59 8.89 5.91
C VAL A 35 5.06 10.20 5.29
N GLY A 36 4.28 11.25 5.43
CA GLY A 36 4.57 12.59 4.92
C GLY A 36 3.31 13.40 4.68
N SER A 37 3.46 14.70 4.49
CA SER A 37 2.37 15.64 4.27
C SER A 37 1.51 15.29 3.05
N SER A 38 0.26 15.75 3.02
CA SER A 38 -0.60 15.57 1.86
C SER A 38 0.03 16.21 0.61
N GLY A 39 -0.01 15.51 -0.51
CA GLY A 39 0.56 15.99 -1.77
C GLY A 39 2.08 15.89 -1.89
N CYS A 40 2.82 15.31 -0.92
CA CYS A 40 4.27 15.12 -1.02
C CYS A 40 4.71 14.00 -1.98
N GLY A 41 3.80 13.34 -2.70
CA GLY A 41 4.15 12.35 -3.72
C GLY A 41 4.09 10.88 -3.28
N LYS A 42 3.59 10.53 -2.09
CA LYS A 42 3.45 9.14 -1.61
C LYS A 42 2.66 8.26 -2.59
N THR A 43 1.47 8.70 -2.96
CA THR A 43 0.63 8.01 -3.96
C THR A 43 1.32 7.92 -5.33
N THR A 44 2.07 8.95 -5.73
CA THR A 44 2.85 8.92 -6.98
C THR A 44 3.93 7.85 -6.92
N PHE A 45 4.62 7.71 -5.80
CA PHE A 45 5.59 6.65 -5.59
C PHE A 45 4.95 5.26 -5.64
N LEU A 46 3.81 5.06 -4.97
CA LEU A 46 3.07 3.79 -5.07
C LEU A 46 2.62 3.48 -6.50
N ARG A 47 2.16 4.47 -7.26
CA ARG A 47 1.79 4.29 -8.68
C ARG A 47 2.98 3.92 -9.55
N MET A 48 4.18 4.39 -9.23
CA MET A 48 5.39 3.95 -9.93
C MET A 48 5.72 2.49 -9.57
N LEU A 49 5.58 2.10 -8.31
CA LEU A 49 5.73 0.69 -7.89
C LEU A 49 4.69 -0.22 -8.55
N LEU A 50 3.47 0.28 -8.77
CA LEU A 50 2.43 -0.46 -9.50
C LEU A 50 2.74 -0.60 -11.00
N GLY A 51 3.53 0.31 -11.57
CA GLY A 51 3.82 0.38 -13.00
C GLY A 51 2.84 1.24 -13.80
N GLU A 52 1.95 2.00 -13.14
CA GLU A 52 1.06 2.96 -13.81
C GLU A 52 1.79 4.20 -14.32
N VAL A 53 2.88 4.56 -13.63
CA VAL A 53 3.62 5.79 -13.89
C VAL A 53 5.11 5.48 -13.93
N ARG A 54 5.79 5.90 -15.00
CA ARG A 54 7.25 5.76 -15.12
C ARG A 54 7.97 6.89 -14.39
N PRO A 55 9.15 6.64 -13.81
CA PRO A 55 10.04 7.71 -13.38
C PRO A 55 10.42 8.60 -14.58
N THR A 56 10.65 9.90 -14.34
CA THR A 56 11.16 10.83 -15.35
C THR A 56 12.67 10.67 -15.52
N ARG A 57 13.37 10.35 -14.42
CA ARG A 57 14.81 10.06 -14.38
C ARG A 57 15.07 8.98 -13.34
N GLY A 58 16.22 8.32 -13.45
CA GLY A 58 16.61 7.24 -12.57
C GLY A 58 16.00 5.90 -12.99
N GLU A 59 16.17 4.91 -12.15
CA GLU A 59 15.75 3.53 -12.41
C GLU A 59 14.93 3.01 -11.24
N LEU A 60 13.87 2.27 -11.56
CA LEU A 60 13.07 1.52 -10.60
C LEU A 60 13.08 0.05 -10.99
N LEU A 61 13.51 -0.81 -10.07
CA LEU A 61 13.69 -2.24 -10.30
C LEU A 61 12.77 -3.04 -9.38
N LEU A 62 12.22 -4.14 -9.91
CA LEU A 62 11.49 -5.17 -9.19
C LEU A 62 12.25 -6.49 -9.34
N ASP A 63 12.66 -7.12 -8.24
CA ASP A 63 13.49 -8.34 -8.25
C ASP A 63 14.73 -8.22 -9.15
N GLY A 64 15.39 -7.06 -9.13
CA GLY A 64 16.58 -6.75 -9.93
C GLY A 64 16.34 -6.53 -11.43
N ARG A 65 15.09 -6.49 -11.89
CA ARG A 65 14.70 -6.22 -13.28
C ARG A 65 14.01 -4.86 -13.37
N PRO A 66 14.08 -4.16 -14.51
CA PRO A 66 13.32 -2.92 -14.69
C PRO A 66 11.83 -3.12 -14.35
N MET A 67 11.28 -2.16 -13.61
CA MET A 67 9.86 -2.17 -13.26
C MET A 67 9.01 -2.26 -14.53
N PRO A 68 8.07 -3.22 -14.64
CA PRO A 68 7.18 -3.29 -15.79
C PRO A 68 6.31 -2.04 -15.90
N ASP A 69 6.02 -1.63 -17.13
CA ASP A 69 5.30 -0.39 -17.47
C ASP A 69 3.78 -0.49 -17.33
N GLU A 70 3.29 -1.65 -16.92
CA GLU A 70 1.87 -1.93 -16.68
C GLU A 70 1.70 -2.69 -15.36
N PRO A 71 0.55 -2.50 -14.66
CA PRO A 71 0.21 -3.30 -13.50
C PRO A 71 0.18 -4.79 -13.83
N GLY A 72 0.92 -5.58 -13.07
CA GLY A 72 1.01 -7.04 -13.25
C GLY A 72 0.40 -7.82 -12.09
N PRO A 73 0.25 -9.16 -12.23
CA PRO A 73 -0.25 -10.02 -11.16
C PRO A 73 0.70 -10.11 -9.96
N ASP A 74 1.97 -9.79 -10.17
CA ASP A 74 3.03 -9.75 -9.17
C ASP A 74 2.89 -8.59 -8.16
N ARG A 75 1.98 -7.65 -8.43
CA ARG A 75 1.71 -6.47 -7.60
C ARG A 75 0.23 -6.33 -7.33
N GLY A 76 -0.15 -6.45 -6.04
CA GLY A 76 -1.50 -6.17 -5.56
C GLY A 76 -1.61 -4.70 -5.13
N VAL A 77 -2.76 -4.07 -5.34
CA VAL A 77 -3.00 -2.70 -4.88
C VAL A 77 -4.36 -2.56 -4.22
N VAL A 78 -4.39 -1.81 -3.13
CA VAL A 78 -5.61 -1.36 -2.46
C VAL A 78 -5.55 0.16 -2.36
N PHE A 79 -6.45 0.83 -3.07
CA PHE A 79 -6.54 2.29 -3.07
C PHE A 79 -7.40 2.79 -1.91
N GLN A 80 -7.25 4.06 -1.55
CA GLN A 80 -8.05 4.76 -0.55
C GLN A 80 -9.56 4.67 -0.81
N LYS A 81 -9.98 4.76 -2.08
CA LYS A 81 -11.36 4.45 -2.50
C LYS A 81 -11.41 3.00 -2.94
N TYR A 82 -12.27 2.22 -2.31
CA TYR A 82 -12.39 0.78 -2.56
C TYR A 82 -12.63 0.48 -4.03
N SER A 83 -11.73 -0.32 -4.62
CA SER A 83 -11.82 -0.76 -6.02
C SER A 83 -12.65 -2.04 -6.15
N VAL A 84 -13.78 -2.12 -5.42
CA VAL A 84 -14.70 -3.27 -5.49
C VAL A 84 -15.80 -3.02 -6.52
N PHE A 85 -16.16 -4.05 -7.28
CA PHE A 85 -17.18 -3.97 -8.31
C PHE A 85 -18.57 -4.09 -7.68
N PRO A 86 -19.41 -3.04 -7.74
CA PRO A 86 -20.67 -3.00 -7.01
C PRO A 86 -21.71 -3.99 -7.53
N HIS A 87 -21.58 -4.45 -8.77
CA HIS A 87 -22.48 -5.41 -9.43
C HIS A 87 -22.08 -6.87 -9.23
N LEU A 88 -21.01 -7.15 -8.50
CA LEU A 88 -20.55 -8.48 -8.16
C LEU A 88 -20.70 -8.73 -6.67
N SER A 89 -21.04 -9.96 -6.27
CA SER A 89 -20.96 -10.36 -4.85
C SER A 89 -19.52 -10.33 -4.34
N ALA A 90 -19.32 -10.44 -3.03
CA ALA A 90 -17.98 -10.51 -2.45
C ALA A 90 -17.16 -11.64 -3.08
N LEU A 91 -17.74 -12.83 -3.22
CA LEU A 91 -17.10 -13.95 -3.90
C LEU A 91 -16.80 -13.64 -5.37
N GLY A 92 -17.73 -12.99 -6.08
CA GLY A 92 -17.54 -12.55 -7.46
C GLY A 92 -16.38 -11.58 -7.63
N ASN A 93 -16.24 -10.62 -6.71
CA ASN A 93 -15.15 -9.67 -6.67
C ASN A 93 -13.79 -10.35 -6.55
N VAL A 94 -13.65 -11.29 -5.59
CA VAL A 94 -12.38 -12.00 -5.39
C VAL A 94 -12.06 -12.92 -6.58
N MET A 95 -13.05 -13.62 -7.13
CA MET A 95 -12.86 -14.49 -8.30
C MET A 95 -12.44 -13.75 -9.56
N LEU A 96 -12.79 -12.47 -9.68
CA LEU A 96 -12.47 -11.66 -10.87
C LEU A 96 -10.96 -11.55 -11.12
N GLY A 97 -10.16 -11.48 -10.05
CA GLY A 97 -8.71 -11.48 -10.13
C GLY A 97 -8.13 -12.67 -10.91
N GLU A 98 -8.67 -13.88 -10.68
CA GLU A 98 -8.23 -15.09 -11.37
C GLU A 98 -8.87 -15.25 -12.76
N ALA A 99 -10.09 -14.72 -12.94
CA ALA A 99 -10.81 -14.81 -14.21
C ALA A 99 -10.07 -14.06 -15.33
N PHE A 100 -9.55 -12.87 -15.07
CA PHE A 100 -8.78 -12.08 -16.04
C PHE A 100 -7.44 -12.72 -16.40
N GLU A 101 -6.77 -13.35 -15.44
CA GLU A 101 -5.50 -14.01 -15.69
C GLU A 101 -5.63 -15.24 -16.59
N ARG A 102 -6.64 -16.07 -16.33
CA ARG A 102 -6.82 -17.37 -17.01
C ARG A 102 -7.71 -17.34 -18.25
N SER A 103 -8.40 -16.24 -18.49
CA SER A 103 -9.29 -16.05 -19.65
C SER A 103 -9.33 -14.58 -20.09
N PRO A 104 -8.22 -14.05 -20.69
CA PRO A 104 -8.09 -12.63 -21.02
C PRO A 104 -9.16 -12.11 -21.99
N TRP A 105 -9.73 -12.99 -22.82
CA TRP A 105 -10.68 -12.62 -23.87
C TRP A 105 -12.15 -12.64 -23.43
N ILE A 106 -12.52 -13.44 -22.44
CA ILE A 106 -13.93 -13.67 -22.10
C ILE A 106 -14.21 -13.41 -20.63
N GLY A 107 -13.19 -13.42 -19.74
CA GLY A 107 -13.36 -13.22 -18.29
C GLY A 107 -14.22 -14.29 -17.59
N HIS A 108 -14.54 -15.39 -18.29
CA HIS A 108 -15.37 -16.47 -17.77
C HIS A 108 -14.57 -17.76 -17.57
N LEU A 109 -14.65 -18.29 -16.36
CA LEU A 109 -14.12 -19.60 -16.02
C LEU A 109 -15.24 -20.65 -16.14
N PHE A 110 -14.93 -21.80 -16.76
CA PHE A 110 -15.88 -22.89 -16.93
C PHE A 110 -15.40 -24.20 -16.27
N GLY A 111 -16.35 -25.03 -15.87
CA GLY A 111 -16.10 -26.38 -15.38
C GLY A 111 -15.19 -26.44 -14.17
N ARG A 112 -14.17 -27.31 -14.23
CA ARG A 112 -13.22 -27.55 -13.14
C ARG A 112 -12.43 -26.29 -12.73
N LYS A 113 -12.04 -25.44 -13.70
CA LYS A 113 -11.31 -24.20 -13.43
C LYS A 113 -12.12 -23.22 -12.58
N ARG A 114 -13.43 -23.09 -12.88
CA ARG A 114 -14.34 -22.24 -12.09
C ARG A 114 -14.50 -22.75 -10.65
N ARG A 115 -14.57 -24.06 -10.47
CA ARG A 115 -14.69 -24.66 -9.14
C ARG A 115 -13.44 -24.40 -8.31
N THR A 116 -12.24 -24.62 -8.86
CA THR A 116 -10.97 -24.34 -8.17
C THR A 116 -10.82 -22.85 -7.82
N ALA A 117 -11.16 -21.94 -8.75
CA ALA A 117 -11.13 -20.50 -8.49
C ALA A 117 -12.11 -20.11 -7.37
N ARG A 118 -13.30 -20.71 -7.35
CA ARG A 118 -14.29 -20.49 -6.29
C ARG A 118 -13.78 -20.97 -4.93
N GLU A 119 -13.17 -22.14 -4.86
CA GLU A 119 -12.61 -22.71 -3.64
C GLU A 119 -11.48 -21.82 -3.09
N ARG A 120 -10.56 -21.34 -3.95
CA ARG A 120 -9.51 -20.38 -3.57
C ARG A 120 -10.09 -19.05 -3.10
N ALA A 121 -11.04 -18.48 -3.84
CA ALA A 121 -11.70 -17.22 -3.48
C ALA A 121 -12.45 -17.32 -2.16
N MET A 122 -13.07 -18.47 -1.89
CA MET A 122 -13.74 -18.73 -0.62
C MET A 122 -12.74 -18.78 0.54
N GLY A 123 -11.63 -19.50 0.39
CA GLY A 123 -10.55 -19.53 1.38
C GLY A 123 -9.92 -18.15 1.61
N MET A 124 -9.82 -17.31 0.55
CA MET A 124 -9.35 -15.94 0.68
C MET A 124 -10.35 -15.08 1.48
N LEU A 125 -11.66 -15.19 1.21
CA LEU A 125 -12.69 -14.51 2.00
C LEU A 125 -12.68 -14.95 3.47
N GLU A 126 -12.51 -16.23 3.73
CA GLU A 126 -12.37 -16.77 5.09
C GLU A 126 -11.15 -16.18 5.81
N SER A 127 -10.03 -16.06 5.11
CA SER A 127 -8.77 -15.51 5.68
C SER A 127 -8.89 -14.04 6.09
N VAL A 128 -9.79 -13.28 5.48
CA VAL A 128 -10.09 -11.89 5.86
C VAL A 128 -11.36 -11.76 6.71
N GLY A 129 -11.96 -12.88 7.15
CA GLY A 129 -13.14 -12.92 8.01
C GLY A 129 -14.47 -12.63 7.30
N LEU A 130 -14.52 -12.77 5.96
CA LEU A 130 -15.69 -12.49 5.13
C LEU A 130 -16.38 -13.74 4.57
N GLY A 131 -16.03 -14.94 5.01
CA GLY A 131 -16.65 -16.19 4.53
C GLY A 131 -18.18 -16.19 4.64
N HIS A 132 -18.71 -15.65 5.74
CA HIS A 132 -20.14 -15.51 6.00
C HIS A 132 -20.87 -14.51 5.08
N ALA A 133 -20.14 -13.66 4.38
CA ALA A 133 -20.65 -12.59 3.53
C ALA A 133 -20.33 -12.81 2.04
N ALA A 134 -19.94 -14.03 1.64
CA ALA A 134 -19.51 -14.35 0.29
C ALA A 134 -20.52 -13.99 -0.81
N ASP A 135 -21.81 -14.14 -0.53
CA ASP A 135 -22.89 -13.86 -1.48
C ASP A 135 -23.43 -12.42 -1.41
N LYS A 136 -22.97 -11.61 -0.44
CA LYS A 136 -23.38 -10.20 -0.29
C LYS A 136 -22.72 -9.32 -1.34
N TYR A 137 -23.44 -8.27 -1.75
CA TYR A 137 -22.92 -7.22 -2.63
C TYR A 137 -22.22 -6.14 -1.80
N PRO A 138 -21.29 -5.36 -2.40
CA PRO A 138 -20.59 -4.27 -1.70
C PRO A 138 -21.49 -3.28 -0.96
N SER A 139 -22.69 -2.98 -1.52
CA SER A 139 -23.68 -2.11 -0.87
C SER A 139 -24.26 -2.65 0.44
N GLU A 140 -24.14 -3.95 0.68
CA GLU A 140 -24.62 -4.64 1.88
C GLU A 140 -23.49 -4.84 2.91
N LEU A 141 -22.28 -4.38 2.59
CA LEU A 141 -21.09 -4.50 3.43
C LEU A 141 -20.77 -3.17 4.13
N SER A 142 -20.34 -3.23 5.39
CA SER A 142 -19.78 -2.06 6.07
C SER A 142 -18.48 -1.62 5.41
N GLY A 143 -18.03 -0.37 5.67
CA GLY A 143 -16.77 0.16 5.13
C GLY A 143 -15.56 -0.75 5.45
N GLY A 144 -15.45 -1.24 6.69
CA GLY A 144 -14.41 -2.19 7.07
C GLY A 144 -14.52 -3.54 6.33
N MET A 145 -15.74 -4.03 6.07
CA MET A 145 -15.93 -5.24 5.27
C MET A 145 -15.56 -5.01 3.79
N GLN A 146 -15.86 -3.85 3.23
CA GLN A 146 -15.43 -3.49 1.87
C GLN A 146 -13.90 -3.39 1.78
N GLN A 147 -13.24 -2.87 2.81
CA GLN A 147 -11.78 -2.83 2.88
C GLN A 147 -11.17 -4.24 2.93
N ARG A 148 -11.72 -5.14 3.77
CA ARG A 148 -11.32 -6.55 3.82
C ARG A 148 -11.51 -7.23 2.47
N LEU A 149 -12.60 -6.93 1.77
CA LEU A 149 -12.87 -7.43 0.43
C LEU A 149 -11.84 -6.94 -0.59
N ALA A 150 -11.47 -5.65 -0.56
CA ALA A 150 -10.45 -5.09 -1.44
C ALA A 150 -9.07 -5.74 -1.20
N ILE A 151 -8.70 -6.00 0.07
CA ILE A 151 -7.48 -6.74 0.42
C ILE A 151 -7.54 -8.18 -0.12
N ALA A 152 -8.64 -8.89 0.08
CA ALA A 152 -8.82 -10.25 -0.44
C ALA A 152 -8.69 -10.31 -1.97
N GLN A 153 -9.29 -9.33 -2.66
CA GLN A 153 -9.18 -9.20 -4.11
C GLN A 153 -7.74 -8.95 -4.58
N ALA A 154 -7.01 -8.07 -3.90
CA ALA A 154 -5.62 -7.76 -4.22
C ALA A 154 -4.70 -8.98 -4.02
N LEU A 155 -4.96 -9.79 -2.99
CA LEU A 155 -4.16 -10.97 -2.65
C LEU A 155 -4.48 -12.21 -3.50
N MET A 156 -5.62 -12.24 -4.21
CA MET A 156 -6.07 -13.42 -4.94
C MET A 156 -5.09 -13.91 -6.02
N LYS A 157 -4.23 -13.00 -6.52
CA LYS A 157 -3.22 -13.28 -7.54
C LYS A 157 -1.87 -13.72 -6.95
N ASP A 158 -1.79 -13.95 -5.65
CA ASP A 158 -0.54 -14.26 -4.93
C ASP A 158 0.60 -13.26 -5.26
N PRO A 159 0.35 -11.93 -5.12
CA PRO A 159 1.33 -10.91 -5.50
C PRO A 159 2.58 -10.99 -4.62
N ARG A 160 3.72 -10.58 -5.17
CA ARG A 160 4.98 -10.47 -4.42
C ARG A 160 5.06 -9.18 -3.60
N VAL A 161 4.40 -8.14 -4.09
CA VAL A 161 4.33 -6.82 -3.46
C VAL A 161 2.87 -6.40 -3.31
N LEU A 162 2.49 -5.96 -2.12
CA LEU A 162 1.19 -5.39 -1.83
C LEU A 162 1.34 -3.88 -1.55
N LEU A 163 0.60 -3.08 -2.32
CA LEU A 163 0.60 -1.63 -2.24
C LEU A 163 -0.69 -1.16 -1.58
N LEU A 164 -0.60 -0.42 -0.49
CA LEU A 164 -1.73 0.06 0.30
C LEU A 164 -1.67 1.60 0.34
N ASP A 165 -2.60 2.27 -0.35
CA ASP A 165 -2.64 3.73 -0.40
C ASP A 165 -3.68 4.26 0.60
N GLU A 166 -3.22 4.74 1.76
CA GLU A 166 -4.03 5.22 2.90
C GLU A 166 -5.22 4.29 3.24
N PRO A 167 -4.97 2.98 3.45
CA PRO A 167 -6.03 1.97 3.46
C PRO A 167 -6.99 2.11 4.63
N PHE A 168 -6.63 2.81 5.70
CA PHE A 168 -7.41 2.87 6.93
C PHE A 168 -7.92 4.27 7.28
N GLY A 169 -7.60 5.29 6.46
CA GLY A 169 -7.91 6.69 6.73
C GLY A 169 -9.41 7.00 6.90
N ALA A 170 -10.28 6.25 6.22
CA ALA A 170 -11.74 6.43 6.28
C ALA A 170 -12.46 5.52 7.31
N LEU A 171 -11.70 4.76 8.13
CA LEU A 171 -12.27 3.81 9.07
C LEU A 171 -12.38 4.38 10.49
N ASP A 172 -13.44 3.98 11.19
CA ASP A 172 -13.60 4.24 12.61
C ASP A 172 -12.46 3.61 13.44
N PRO A 173 -12.07 4.19 14.60
CA PRO A 173 -10.92 3.71 15.37
C PRO A 173 -10.97 2.23 15.76
N GLY A 174 -12.14 1.71 16.13
CA GLY A 174 -12.31 0.29 16.47
C GLY A 174 -12.07 -0.63 15.27
N ILE A 175 -12.67 -0.30 14.12
CA ILE A 175 -12.51 -1.06 12.87
C ILE A 175 -11.07 -0.97 12.38
N ARG A 176 -10.42 0.19 12.52
CA ARG A 176 -9.01 0.39 12.16
C ARG A 176 -8.10 -0.57 12.92
N LYS A 177 -8.28 -0.72 14.23
CA LYS A 177 -7.50 -1.66 15.06
C LYS A 177 -7.64 -3.10 14.57
N ASP A 178 -8.87 -3.52 14.22
CA ASP A 178 -9.11 -4.87 13.69
C ASP A 178 -8.45 -5.07 12.31
N MET A 179 -8.40 -4.00 11.50
CA MET A 179 -7.72 -4.03 10.20
C MET A 179 -6.20 -4.08 10.32
N HIS A 180 -5.62 -3.38 11.31
CA HIS A 180 -4.20 -3.48 11.64
C HIS A 180 -3.84 -4.92 12.04
N ALA A 181 -4.62 -5.54 12.92
CA ALA A 181 -4.39 -6.92 13.31
C ALA A 181 -4.49 -7.89 12.12
N LEU A 182 -5.47 -7.67 11.23
CA LEU A 182 -5.64 -8.48 10.03
C LEU A 182 -4.43 -8.37 9.08
N ILE A 183 -3.97 -7.16 8.76
CA ILE A 183 -2.87 -6.98 7.80
C ILE A 183 -1.55 -7.50 8.36
N LEU A 184 -1.29 -7.35 9.66
CA LEU A 184 -0.13 -7.92 10.33
C LEU A 184 -0.15 -9.45 10.33
N ASP A 185 -1.32 -10.07 10.57
CA ASP A 185 -1.47 -11.52 10.50
C ASP A 185 -1.26 -12.04 9.07
N LEU A 186 -1.84 -11.38 8.07
CA LEU A 186 -1.63 -11.70 6.66
C LEU A 186 -0.15 -11.58 6.29
N TRP A 187 0.51 -10.49 6.67
CA TRP A 187 1.93 -10.27 6.40
C TRP A 187 2.81 -11.36 7.03
N ARG A 188 2.59 -11.69 8.32
CA ARG A 188 3.35 -12.74 9.03
C ARG A 188 3.17 -14.11 8.40
N ARG A 189 1.98 -14.44 7.93
CA ARG A 189 1.67 -15.74 7.30
C ARG A 189 2.22 -15.88 5.89
N THR A 190 2.22 -14.80 5.12
CA THR A 190 2.58 -14.84 3.68
C THR A 190 4.02 -14.43 3.40
N GLY A 191 4.63 -13.63 4.26
CA GLY A 191 5.93 -13.02 4.01
C GLY A 191 5.95 -12.06 2.82
N ILE A 192 4.78 -11.54 2.41
CA ILE A 192 4.64 -10.60 1.30
C ILE A 192 5.34 -9.28 1.62
N THR A 193 5.97 -8.66 0.64
CA THR A 193 6.51 -7.31 0.79
C THR A 193 5.37 -6.30 0.74
N ILE A 194 5.26 -5.40 1.74
CA ILE A 194 4.19 -4.40 1.81
C ILE A 194 4.77 -3.00 1.71
N PHE A 195 4.15 -2.15 0.91
CA PHE A 195 4.31 -0.70 0.96
C PHE A 195 2.97 -0.08 1.33
N MET A 196 2.93 0.66 2.42
CA MET A 196 1.71 1.32 2.89
C MET A 196 1.97 2.81 3.08
N THR A 197 1.14 3.65 2.45
CA THR A 197 1.13 5.07 2.75
C THR A 197 0.14 5.37 3.86
N THR A 198 0.52 6.30 4.72
CA THR A 198 -0.38 6.86 5.73
C THR A 198 0.03 8.31 6.06
N HIS A 199 -0.90 9.08 6.58
CA HIS A 199 -0.62 10.39 7.18
C HIS A 199 -0.50 10.30 8.72
N ASP A 200 -0.81 9.14 9.29
CA ASP A 200 -0.73 8.88 10.73
C ASP A 200 0.63 8.24 11.07
N LEU A 201 1.48 9.01 11.76
CA LEU A 201 2.80 8.53 12.19
C LEU A 201 2.70 7.31 13.11
N LYS A 202 1.73 7.31 14.03
CA LYS A 202 1.54 6.19 14.95
C LYS A 202 1.23 4.90 14.17
N GLU A 203 0.33 4.98 13.21
CA GLU A 203 0.01 3.86 12.31
C GLU A 203 1.26 3.36 11.57
N GLY A 204 2.07 4.30 11.06
CA GLY A 204 3.33 3.98 10.38
C GLY A 204 4.30 3.20 11.26
N PHE A 205 4.41 3.56 12.53
CA PHE A 205 5.27 2.87 13.51
C PHE A 205 4.69 1.53 13.99
N ASP A 206 3.39 1.46 14.22
CA ASP A 206 2.74 0.27 14.77
C ASP A 206 2.71 -0.91 13.79
N LEU A 207 2.73 -0.63 12.48
CA LEU A 207 2.57 -1.65 11.45
C LEU A 207 3.86 -2.01 10.72
N GLY A 208 4.73 -1.02 10.46
CA GLY A 208 5.91 -1.21 9.63
C GLY A 208 7.05 -1.93 10.34
N THR A 209 7.89 -2.59 9.56
CA THR A 209 9.26 -2.98 9.98
C THR A 209 10.28 -1.89 9.64
N ARG A 210 9.86 -0.93 8.81
CA ARG A 210 10.66 0.20 8.34
C ARG A 210 9.76 1.37 8.01
N LEU A 211 10.14 2.56 8.45
CA LEU A 211 9.41 3.80 8.21
C LEU A 211 10.21 4.70 7.29
N LEU A 212 9.59 5.16 6.22
CA LEU A 212 10.12 6.18 5.32
C LEU A 212 9.35 7.47 5.49
N VAL A 213 10.07 8.58 5.65
CA VAL A 213 9.47 9.91 5.67
C VAL A 213 9.74 10.60 4.34
N PHE A 214 8.66 10.94 3.63
CA PHE A 214 8.70 11.72 2.41
C PHE A 214 8.41 13.17 2.73
N ASP A 215 9.35 14.06 2.42
CA ASP A 215 9.18 15.48 2.68
C ASP A 215 9.82 16.35 1.60
N LYS A 216 9.25 17.57 1.39
CA LYS A 216 9.80 18.63 0.55
C LYS A 216 10.71 19.52 1.40
N VAL A 217 11.98 19.18 1.49
CA VAL A 217 12.96 19.90 2.32
C VAL A 217 13.30 21.28 1.76
N ARG A 218 13.14 21.46 0.44
CA ARG A 218 13.44 22.74 -0.24
C ARG A 218 12.15 23.38 -0.70
N TYR A 219 12.01 24.65 -0.39
CA TYR A 219 10.90 25.48 -0.82
C TYR A 219 11.40 26.80 -1.36
N ASP A 220 10.99 27.14 -2.59
CA ASP A 220 11.22 28.46 -3.19
C ASP A 220 9.86 29.14 -3.37
N PRO A 221 9.59 30.26 -2.67
CA PRO A 221 8.33 30.98 -2.82
C PRO A 221 8.07 31.49 -4.24
N GLN A 222 9.14 31.74 -5.04
CA GLN A 222 9.04 32.21 -6.43
C GLN A 222 8.87 31.04 -7.42
N ALA A 223 9.26 29.84 -7.03
CA ALA A 223 9.16 28.64 -7.83
C ALA A 223 8.74 27.42 -6.97
N PRO A 224 7.51 27.40 -6.42
CA PRO A 224 7.06 26.37 -5.46
C PRO A 224 7.03 24.96 -6.04
N HIS A 225 7.12 24.85 -7.37
CA HIS A 225 7.12 23.59 -8.10
C HIS A 225 8.51 23.05 -8.45
N ALA A 226 9.57 23.84 -8.17
CA ALA A 226 10.95 23.52 -8.58
C ALA A 226 11.55 22.34 -7.81
N TYR A 227 11.00 21.99 -6.64
CA TYR A 227 11.53 20.95 -5.78
C TYR A 227 10.48 19.90 -5.46
N GLY A 228 10.91 18.63 -5.49
CA GLY A 228 10.09 17.46 -5.15
C GLY A 228 10.34 16.97 -3.73
N ALA A 229 9.50 16.04 -3.30
CA ALA A 229 9.76 15.31 -2.07
C ALA A 229 10.84 14.26 -2.29
N ARG A 230 11.59 13.98 -1.22
CA ARG A 230 12.58 12.93 -1.13
C ARG A 230 12.41 12.15 0.17
N ILE A 231 13.10 11.04 0.30
CA ILE A 231 13.20 10.33 1.57
C ILE A 231 14.12 11.14 2.47
N THR A 232 13.57 11.69 3.55
CA THR A 232 14.33 12.48 4.55
C THR A 232 14.77 11.61 5.72
N TYR A 233 13.95 10.63 6.07
CA TYR A 233 14.27 9.62 7.08
C TYR A 233 13.94 8.22 6.55
N ASP A 234 14.80 7.30 6.90
CA ASP A 234 14.70 5.87 6.58
C ASP A 234 15.06 5.08 7.84
N ILE A 235 14.02 4.61 8.55
CA ILE A 235 14.14 4.16 9.93
C ILE A 235 13.73 2.70 10.03
N PRO A 236 14.67 1.80 10.38
CA PRO A 236 14.34 0.43 10.74
C PRO A 236 13.63 0.41 12.11
N LEU A 237 12.45 -0.19 12.19
CA LEU A 237 11.60 -0.14 13.39
C LEU A 237 11.87 -1.26 14.41
N GLY A 238 12.85 -2.13 14.17
CA GLY A 238 13.19 -3.22 15.09
C GLY A 238 13.84 -2.80 16.41
N HIS A 239 14.34 -1.55 16.55
CA HIS A 239 15.10 -1.05 17.70
C HIS A 239 15.00 0.47 17.87
N THR A 240 13.84 1.07 17.65
CA THR A 240 13.67 2.53 17.80
C THR A 240 13.64 2.91 19.28
N ASN A 241 14.60 3.75 19.71
CA ASN A 241 14.58 4.35 21.03
C ASN A 241 13.74 5.66 21.06
N GLU A 242 13.36 6.13 22.26
CA GLU A 242 12.53 7.33 22.45
C GLU A 242 13.16 8.63 21.86
N GLU A 243 14.48 8.71 21.74
CA GLU A 243 15.17 9.87 21.17
C GLU A 243 14.88 10.02 19.67
N THR A 244 14.94 8.92 18.90
CA THR A 244 14.59 8.90 17.48
C THR A 244 13.13 9.31 17.26
N TRP A 245 12.22 8.89 18.16
CA TRP A 245 10.83 9.31 18.15
C TRP A 245 10.65 10.82 18.32
N ARG A 246 11.41 11.42 19.22
CA ARG A 246 11.34 12.86 19.49
C ARG A 246 11.85 13.69 18.32
N GLU A 247 12.99 13.31 17.73
CA GLU A 247 13.58 13.98 16.57
C GLU A 247 12.64 13.97 15.34
N ILE A 248 11.97 12.83 15.10
CA ILE A 248 11.04 12.72 13.99
C ILE A 248 9.80 13.58 14.20
N ARG A 249 9.26 13.60 15.42
CA ARG A 249 8.08 14.41 15.77
C ARG A 249 8.39 15.91 15.62
N GLU A 250 9.58 16.34 15.96
CA GLU A 250 10.01 17.73 15.85
C GLU A 250 10.30 18.14 14.40
N SER A 251 10.72 17.21 13.54
CA SER A 251 11.06 17.48 12.14
C SER A 251 9.84 17.45 11.19
N VAL A 252 8.84 16.66 11.47
CA VAL A 252 7.54 16.63 10.74
C VAL A 252 6.65 17.74 11.32
N GLY A 253 6.93 18.99 11.03
CA GLY A 253 6.37 20.21 11.59
C GLY A 253 4.86 20.22 11.93
N PRO A 254 4.37 21.24 12.68
CA PRO A 254 3.05 21.27 13.33
C PRO A 254 1.85 21.46 12.37
N GLY A 255 1.99 21.12 11.09
CA GLY A 255 0.97 21.37 10.08
C GLY A 255 -0.27 20.46 10.14
N ASP A 256 -0.15 19.20 10.59
CA ASP A 256 -1.27 18.23 10.54
C ASP A 256 -1.25 17.16 11.67
N ALA A 257 -0.41 17.30 12.68
CA ALA A 257 -0.30 16.32 13.75
C ALA A 257 -0.74 16.86 15.10
N ALA A 258 -2.01 17.24 15.23
CA ALA A 258 -2.68 17.28 16.53
C ALA A 258 -3.14 15.86 16.89
N VAL A 259 -2.19 14.97 17.20
CA VAL A 259 -2.47 13.69 17.84
C VAL A 259 -1.72 13.67 19.16
N GLU A 260 -2.46 13.77 20.26
CA GLU A 260 -1.99 13.39 21.59
C GLU A 260 -1.56 11.93 21.53
N ILE A 261 -0.26 11.69 21.53
CA ILE A 261 0.31 10.35 21.61
C ILE A 261 0.69 10.14 23.07
N GLU A 262 -0.14 9.40 23.79
CA GLU A 262 0.27 8.79 25.05
C GLU A 262 1.38 7.76 24.78
N ALA A 263 2.47 7.85 25.55
CA ALA A 263 3.56 6.89 25.49
C ALA A 263 3.03 5.48 25.81
N PRO A 264 3.58 4.43 25.19
CA PRO A 264 3.24 3.06 25.59
C PRO A 264 3.60 2.87 27.06
N LEU A 265 2.62 2.45 27.86
CA LEU A 265 2.81 1.99 29.24
C LEU A 265 3.71 0.75 29.21
N GLU A 266 4.71 0.73 30.09
CA GLU A 266 5.68 -0.34 30.35
C GLU A 266 5.10 -1.75 30.45
#